data_dee68fad52f9719e3040aeb842f891ad
#
_entry.id   dee68fad52f9719e3040aeb842f891ad
#
_cell.length_a   1.000
_cell.length_b   1.000
_cell.length_c   1.000
_cell.angle_alpha   90.00
_cell.angle_beta   90.00
_cell.angle_gamma   90.00
#
_symmetry.space_group_name_H-M   'P 1'
#
loop_
_entity.id
_entity.type
_entity.pdbx_description
1 polymer ?
#
loop_
_entity_poly.entity_id
_entity_poly.type
_entity_poly.pdbx_seq_one_letter_code
_entity_poly.pdbx_strand_id
1 'polypeptide(L)'
;LIIQFLINCFLKIIGFKIPNELRATEEELRGAIDLHGKSERTSREKHMLQSILDLDDVKVGEIMTHRKNLEVIYIDQSKKKNIKKILSSQFTRLPLYDKNSDKILGILNVKDVLKYLNKKDVDLEMIDLKLLAKKPWFVPETTSLFDQLQEFKKNQKHLAFVVDEYGTLMGIVTLEDIIEEIVGDIEDEHDTKIQGIKKRKDGSFYLNGNLTIRDVNRELDWKLPDENASTVAGLIFYEIKTIPEPGQIFSFYGFRFEILKAKKNHIDLVKIIPINV
;
A
#
# COMPACT_ATOMS: atom_id res chain seq x y z
N LEU A 1 29.49 -20.90 -34.88
CA LEU A 1 28.94 -20.10 -36.01
C LEU A 1 28.28 -20.96 -37.07
N ILE A 2 28.92 -22.07 -37.59
CA ILE A 2 28.38 -22.94 -38.64
C ILE A 2 27.17 -23.74 -38.17
N ILE A 3 27.19 -24.29 -36.95
CA ILE A 3 26.10 -25.06 -36.35
C ILE A 3 24.89 -24.18 -36.14
N GLN A 4 25.04 -22.95 -35.70
CA GLN A 4 23.96 -21.99 -35.50
C GLN A 4 23.30 -21.55 -36.81
N PHE A 5 24.08 -21.43 -37.88
CA PHE A 5 23.59 -21.17 -39.23
C PHE A 5 22.74 -22.35 -39.78
N LEU A 6 23.18 -23.58 -39.59
CA LEU A 6 22.45 -24.79 -40.00
C LEU A 6 21.14 -24.96 -39.24
N ILE A 7 21.13 -24.69 -37.91
CA ILE A 7 19.91 -24.73 -37.09
C ILE A 7 18.92 -23.67 -37.55
N ASN A 8 19.36 -22.44 -37.82
CA ASN A 8 18.50 -21.37 -38.30
C ASN A 8 17.94 -21.67 -39.72
N CYS A 9 18.73 -22.30 -40.57
CA CYS A 9 18.28 -22.71 -41.90
C CYS A 9 17.23 -23.82 -41.81
N PHE A 10 17.42 -24.80 -40.94
CA PHE A 10 16.50 -25.89 -40.68
C PHE A 10 15.16 -25.43 -40.11
N LEU A 11 15.20 -24.51 -39.14
CA LEU A 11 14.00 -23.91 -38.52
C LEU A 11 13.21 -23.04 -39.51
N LYS A 12 13.90 -22.37 -40.43
CA LYS A 12 13.24 -21.60 -41.51
C LYS A 12 12.53 -22.50 -42.54
N ILE A 13 13.05 -23.70 -42.81
CA ILE A 13 12.46 -24.69 -43.76
C ILE A 13 11.19 -25.30 -43.15
N ILE A 14 11.13 -25.48 -41.80
CA ILE A 14 9.98 -26.03 -41.09
C ILE A 14 8.89 -24.95 -40.86
N GLY A 15 9.12 -23.68 -41.27
CA GLY A 15 8.15 -22.61 -41.11
C GLY A 15 8.07 -22.05 -39.66
N PHE A 16 9.03 -22.41 -38.81
CA PHE A 16 9.14 -21.83 -37.47
C PHE A 16 9.67 -20.40 -37.61
N LYS A 17 8.82 -19.41 -37.41
CA LYS A 17 9.26 -18.03 -37.17
C LYS A 17 9.86 -17.98 -35.79
N ILE A 18 11.20 -17.91 -35.73
CA ILE A 18 11.88 -17.56 -34.48
C ILE A 18 11.37 -16.15 -34.12
N PRO A 19 10.69 -15.97 -32.98
CA PRO A 19 10.36 -14.62 -32.51
C PRO A 19 11.70 -13.89 -32.34
N ASN A 20 11.86 -12.77 -33.01
CA ASN A 20 13.12 -12.00 -33.01
C ASN A 20 13.36 -11.23 -31.69
N GLU A 21 12.51 -11.45 -30.72
CA GLU A 21 12.66 -10.95 -29.36
C GLU A 21 12.40 -12.10 -28.38
N LEU A 22 13.46 -12.69 -27.89
CA LEU A 22 13.47 -13.41 -26.61
C LEU A 22 13.22 -12.35 -25.53
N ARG A 23 12.02 -11.87 -25.42
CA ARG A 23 11.57 -11.19 -24.19
C ARG A 23 11.40 -12.31 -23.20
N ALA A 24 12.27 -12.32 -22.19
CA ALA A 24 12.04 -13.16 -21.04
C ALA A 24 10.61 -12.89 -20.56
N THR A 25 9.82 -13.94 -20.43
CA THR A 25 8.47 -13.80 -19.88
C THR A 25 8.62 -13.35 -18.42
N GLU A 26 7.62 -12.68 -17.89
CA GLU A 26 7.63 -12.27 -16.48
C GLU A 26 7.90 -13.47 -15.55
N GLU A 27 7.38 -14.65 -15.87
CA GLU A 27 7.64 -15.90 -15.16
C GLU A 27 9.12 -16.32 -15.20
N GLU A 28 9.80 -16.15 -16.33
CA GLU A 28 11.24 -16.41 -16.44
C GLU A 28 12.06 -15.41 -15.61
N LEU A 29 11.64 -14.13 -15.57
CA LEU A 29 12.26 -13.12 -14.72
C LEU A 29 12.04 -13.42 -13.24
N ARG A 30 10.82 -13.80 -12.82
CA ARG A 30 10.52 -14.25 -11.46
C ARG A 30 11.38 -15.47 -11.08
N GLY A 31 11.47 -16.46 -11.97
CA GLY A 31 12.32 -17.64 -11.77
C GLY A 31 13.80 -17.31 -11.65
N ALA A 32 14.31 -16.37 -12.46
CA ALA A 32 15.70 -15.92 -12.38
C ALA A 32 16.01 -15.18 -11.06
N ILE A 33 15.08 -14.36 -10.58
CA ILE A 33 15.16 -13.66 -9.28
C ILE A 33 15.15 -14.69 -8.14
N ASP A 34 14.34 -15.74 -8.24
CA ASP A 34 14.22 -16.77 -7.21
C ASP A 34 15.50 -17.59 -7.03
N LEU A 35 16.28 -17.79 -8.10
CA LEU A 35 17.55 -18.50 -8.06
C LEU A 35 18.71 -17.72 -7.42
N HIS A 36 18.58 -16.40 -7.27
CA HIS A 36 19.65 -15.51 -6.81
C HIS A 36 19.49 -15.08 -5.34
N GLY A 37 19.62 -15.97 -4.36
CA GLY A 37 19.59 -15.46 -3.01
C GLY A 37 19.91 -16.43 -1.88
N LYS A 38 21.13 -16.36 -1.35
CA LYS A 38 21.52 -17.04 -0.10
C LYS A 38 22.06 -16.10 1.00
N SER A 39 22.09 -14.77 0.80
CA SER A 39 22.50 -13.81 1.82
C SER A 39 21.37 -12.82 2.16
N GLU A 40 21.34 -12.29 3.37
CA GLU A 40 20.31 -11.30 3.79
C GLU A 40 20.24 -10.07 2.88
N ARG A 41 21.39 -9.58 2.40
CA ARG A 41 21.45 -8.47 1.43
C ARG A 41 20.76 -8.83 0.12
N THR A 42 21.06 -10.02 -0.41
CA THR A 42 20.45 -10.54 -1.65
C THR A 42 18.95 -10.82 -1.47
N SER A 43 18.49 -11.13 -0.25
CA SER A 43 17.08 -11.30 0.06
C SER A 43 16.31 -9.98 -0.08
N ARG A 44 16.82 -8.86 0.43
CA ARG A 44 16.18 -7.53 0.28
C ARG A 44 16.11 -7.07 -1.17
N GLU A 45 17.21 -7.24 -1.92
CA GLU A 45 17.27 -6.92 -3.35
C GLU A 45 16.25 -7.77 -4.13
N LYS A 46 16.12 -9.06 -3.80
CA LYS A 46 15.14 -9.97 -4.37
C LYS A 46 13.71 -9.51 -4.10
N HIS A 47 13.38 -9.19 -2.86
CA HIS A 47 12.03 -8.69 -2.50
C HIS A 47 11.69 -7.41 -3.27
N MET A 48 12.63 -6.45 -3.35
CA MET A 48 12.41 -5.22 -4.11
C MET A 48 12.14 -5.50 -5.60
N LEU A 49 12.87 -6.43 -6.22
CA LEU A 49 12.65 -6.82 -7.61
C LEU A 49 11.28 -7.51 -7.79
N GLN A 50 10.88 -8.34 -6.85
CA GLN A 50 9.55 -8.96 -6.85
C GLN A 50 8.45 -7.91 -6.70
N SER A 51 8.56 -6.99 -5.74
CA SER A 51 7.61 -5.88 -5.56
C SER A 51 7.46 -5.02 -6.82
N ILE A 52 8.55 -4.78 -7.57
CA ILE A 52 8.47 -4.05 -8.85
C ILE A 52 7.64 -4.82 -9.88
N LEU A 53 7.78 -6.14 -9.97
CA LEU A 53 6.99 -6.98 -10.87
C LEU A 53 5.51 -7.04 -10.44
N ASP A 54 5.24 -6.97 -9.14
CA ASP A 54 3.89 -7.02 -8.59
C ASP A 54 3.11 -5.71 -8.74
N LEU A 55 3.75 -4.58 -9.13
CA LEU A 55 3.09 -3.28 -9.26
C LEU A 55 1.94 -3.25 -10.27
N ASP A 56 1.95 -4.09 -11.28
CA ASP A 56 0.86 -4.18 -12.25
C ASP A 56 -0.36 -4.91 -11.68
N ASP A 57 -0.14 -5.86 -10.80
CA ASP A 57 -1.18 -6.68 -10.20
C ASP A 57 -1.86 -5.97 -9.03
N VAL A 58 -1.10 -5.19 -8.25
CA VAL A 58 -1.60 -4.47 -7.07
C VAL A 58 -2.39 -3.23 -7.48
N LYS A 59 -3.56 -3.03 -6.88
CA LYS A 59 -4.43 -1.89 -7.17
C LYS A 59 -4.29 -0.78 -6.14
N VAL A 60 -4.52 0.45 -6.56
CA VAL A 60 -4.49 1.64 -5.69
C VAL A 60 -5.38 1.47 -4.47
N GLY A 61 -6.55 0.84 -4.62
CA GLY A 61 -7.48 0.58 -3.52
C GLY A 61 -6.92 -0.29 -2.40
N GLU A 62 -5.88 -1.09 -2.69
CA GLU A 62 -5.27 -2.01 -1.71
C GLU A 62 -4.30 -1.31 -0.76
N ILE A 63 -3.62 -0.26 -1.24
CA ILE A 63 -2.60 0.47 -0.46
C ILE A 63 -3.06 1.84 0.02
N MET A 64 -4.19 2.35 -0.50
CA MET A 64 -4.67 3.70 -0.17
C MET A 64 -4.88 3.89 1.33
N THR A 65 -4.61 5.08 1.82
CA THR A 65 -5.10 5.51 3.12
C THR A 65 -6.61 5.76 3.04
N HIS A 66 -7.41 4.88 3.69
CA HIS A 66 -8.87 4.94 3.64
C HIS A 66 -9.41 6.25 4.22
N ARG A 67 -10.49 6.79 3.65
CA ARG A 67 -11.12 8.08 4.02
C ARG A 67 -11.39 8.28 5.51
N LYS A 68 -11.64 7.20 6.27
CA LYS A 68 -11.88 7.26 7.73
C LYS A 68 -10.62 7.64 8.52
N ASN A 69 -9.44 7.42 7.94
CA ASN A 69 -8.15 7.65 8.57
C ASN A 69 -7.49 8.96 8.10
N LEU A 70 -8.17 9.71 7.21
CA LEU A 70 -7.62 10.94 6.66
C LEU A 70 -7.66 12.08 7.67
N GLU A 71 -6.56 12.79 7.80
CA GLU A 71 -6.55 14.09 8.42
C GLU A 71 -7.01 15.15 7.40
N VAL A 72 -8.19 15.74 7.64
CA VAL A 72 -8.87 16.64 6.70
C VAL A 72 -9.07 18.02 7.34
N ILE A 73 -8.91 19.09 6.55
CA ILE A 73 -9.23 20.47 6.95
C ILE A 73 -10.64 20.79 6.44
N TYR A 74 -11.53 21.16 7.36
CA TYR A 74 -12.91 21.53 7.01
C TYR A 74 -13.03 23.03 6.81
N ILE A 75 -13.46 23.46 5.60
CA ILE A 75 -13.55 24.88 5.25
C ILE A 75 -14.55 25.65 6.11
N ASP A 76 -15.58 25.01 6.59
CA ASP A 76 -16.65 25.55 7.45
C ASP A 76 -16.21 25.80 8.91
N GLN A 77 -15.06 25.30 9.32
CA GLN A 77 -14.47 25.59 10.62
C GLN A 77 -13.79 26.98 10.64
N SER A 78 -13.63 27.55 11.87
CA SER A 78 -12.94 28.84 12.01
C SER A 78 -11.50 28.79 11.48
N LYS A 79 -11.08 29.83 10.78
CA LYS A 79 -9.75 29.95 10.17
C LYS A 79 -8.64 29.71 11.18
N LYS A 80 -8.78 30.28 12.37
CA LYS A 80 -7.82 30.11 13.49
C LYS A 80 -7.65 28.64 13.87
N LYS A 81 -8.76 27.86 13.95
CA LYS A 81 -8.73 26.44 14.26
C LYS A 81 -8.06 25.65 13.14
N ASN A 82 -8.40 25.96 11.89
CA ASN A 82 -7.81 25.32 10.72
C ASN A 82 -6.30 25.55 10.64
N ILE A 83 -5.84 26.80 10.84
CA ILE A 83 -4.43 27.12 10.82
C ILE A 83 -3.69 26.38 11.93
N LYS A 84 -4.24 26.36 13.18
CA LYS A 84 -3.64 25.61 14.26
C LYS A 84 -3.51 24.13 13.92
N LYS A 85 -4.55 23.52 13.33
CA LYS A 85 -4.54 22.11 12.89
C LYS A 85 -3.50 21.87 11.82
N ILE A 86 -3.42 22.73 10.78
CA ILE A 86 -2.44 22.65 9.70
C ILE A 86 -1.00 22.70 10.26
N LEU A 87 -0.73 23.61 11.20
CA LEU A 87 0.60 23.78 11.77
C LEU A 87 1.01 22.65 12.74
N SER A 88 0.04 21.97 13.36
CA SER A 88 0.30 20.83 14.25
C SER A 88 0.27 19.48 13.54
N SER A 89 -0.08 19.44 12.27
CA SER A 89 -0.12 18.20 11.48
C SER A 89 1.29 17.69 11.17
N GLN A 90 1.45 16.38 11.22
CA GLN A 90 2.66 15.70 10.74
C GLN A 90 2.69 15.55 9.22
N PHE A 91 1.56 15.78 8.54
CA PHE A 91 1.45 15.62 7.09
C PHE A 91 1.78 16.91 6.35
N THR A 92 2.48 16.80 5.24
CA THR A 92 2.84 17.95 4.38
C THR A 92 1.71 18.39 3.46
N ARG A 93 0.73 17.52 3.19
CA ARG A 93 -0.41 17.76 2.30
C ARG A 93 -1.70 17.34 2.99
N LEU A 94 -2.63 18.26 3.10
CA LEU A 94 -3.90 18.05 3.79
C LEU A 94 -5.07 18.29 2.84
N PRO A 95 -6.02 17.35 2.72
CA PRO A 95 -7.26 17.59 1.99
C PRO A 95 -8.05 18.74 2.57
N LEU A 96 -8.53 19.66 1.73
CA LEU A 96 -9.50 20.68 2.08
C LEU A 96 -10.89 20.21 1.67
N TYR A 97 -11.77 20.10 2.62
CA TYR A 97 -13.10 19.48 2.48
C TYR A 97 -14.21 20.45 2.87
N ASP A 98 -15.28 20.46 2.09
CA ASP A 98 -16.51 21.19 2.39
C ASP A 98 -17.56 20.19 2.88
N LYS A 99 -17.89 20.24 4.16
CA LYS A 99 -18.85 19.32 4.78
C LYS A 99 -20.28 19.57 4.29
N ASN A 100 -20.60 20.81 3.91
CA ASN A 100 -21.96 21.16 3.49
C ASN A 100 -22.28 20.62 2.10
N SER A 101 -21.31 20.65 1.18
CA SER A 101 -21.45 20.11 -0.18
C SER A 101 -20.95 18.69 -0.34
N ASP A 102 -20.37 18.10 0.71
CA ASP A 102 -19.72 16.77 0.72
C ASP A 102 -18.64 16.63 -0.37
N LYS A 103 -17.82 17.69 -0.54
CA LYS A 103 -16.85 17.77 -1.65
C LYS A 103 -15.43 18.08 -1.19
N ILE A 104 -14.48 17.45 -1.87
CA ILE A 104 -13.07 17.85 -1.81
C ILE A 104 -12.89 19.13 -2.63
N LEU A 105 -12.44 20.20 -1.97
CA LEU A 105 -12.16 21.47 -2.62
C LEU A 105 -10.74 21.55 -3.19
N GLY A 106 -9.81 20.79 -2.62
CA GLY A 106 -8.42 20.77 -3.03
C GLY A 106 -7.47 20.15 -2.03
N ILE A 107 -6.19 20.39 -2.24
CA ILE A 107 -5.09 19.94 -1.39
C ILE A 107 -4.33 21.15 -0.88
N LEU A 108 -4.26 21.33 0.42
CA LEU A 108 -3.43 22.33 1.08
C LEU A 108 -2.02 21.78 1.27
N ASN A 109 -1.01 22.52 0.84
CA ASN A 109 0.38 22.24 1.18
C ASN A 109 0.76 23.06 2.41
N VAL A 110 1.16 22.42 3.49
CA VAL A 110 1.55 23.08 4.75
C VAL A 110 2.64 24.12 4.53
N LYS A 111 3.62 23.85 3.64
CA LYS A 111 4.68 24.78 3.29
C LYS A 111 4.14 26.06 2.62
N ASP A 112 3.11 25.95 1.78
CA ASP A 112 2.52 27.12 1.09
C ASP A 112 1.72 27.96 2.10
N VAL A 113 1.02 27.32 3.05
CA VAL A 113 0.34 28.01 4.14
C VAL A 113 1.36 28.74 5.04
N LEU A 114 2.46 28.06 5.41
CA LEU A 114 3.54 28.69 6.20
C LEU A 114 4.16 29.90 5.49
N LYS A 115 4.43 29.79 4.18
CA LYS A 115 4.94 30.92 3.38
C LYS A 115 3.98 32.09 3.37
N TYR A 116 2.67 31.82 3.34
CA TYR A 116 1.66 32.87 3.39
C TYR A 116 1.66 33.56 4.77
N LEU A 117 1.69 32.77 5.86
CA LEU A 117 1.68 33.28 7.23
C LEU A 117 2.94 34.08 7.60
N ASN A 118 4.08 33.80 6.96
CA ASN A 118 5.33 34.51 7.19
C ASN A 118 5.43 35.87 6.47
N LYS A 119 4.42 36.29 5.71
CA LYS A 119 4.37 37.64 5.16
C LYS A 119 4.09 38.63 6.28
N LYS A 120 4.67 39.84 6.18
CA LYS A 120 4.41 40.92 7.14
C LYS A 120 2.92 41.30 7.14
N ASP A 121 2.37 41.55 8.30
CA ASP A 121 1.00 42.04 8.52
C ASP A 121 -0.13 41.12 8.02
N VAL A 122 0.04 39.81 8.10
CA VAL A 122 -1.01 38.84 7.74
C VAL A 122 -2.06 38.76 8.84
N ASP A 123 -3.26 39.19 8.55
CA ASP A 123 -4.44 38.92 9.36
C ASP A 123 -4.92 37.47 9.10
N LEU A 124 -4.95 36.67 10.14
CA LEU A 124 -5.40 35.26 10.05
C LEU A 124 -6.87 35.14 9.62
N GLU A 125 -7.67 36.18 9.89
CA GLU A 125 -9.08 36.19 9.47
C GLU A 125 -9.25 36.51 7.96
N MET A 126 -8.24 37.05 7.32
CA MET A 126 -8.23 37.34 5.89
C MET A 126 -7.73 36.19 5.02
N ILE A 127 -7.19 35.12 5.61
CA ILE A 127 -6.67 33.99 4.84
C ILE A 127 -7.81 33.27 4.10
N ASP A 128 -7.65 33.08 2.80
CA ASP A 128 -8.55 32.23 2.00
C ASP A 128 -7.86 30.91 1.67
N LEU A 129 -8.24 29.86 2.41
CA LEU A 129 -7.68 28.52 2.23
C LEU A 129 -8.02 27.93 0.86
N LYS A 130 -9.11 28.36 0.21
CA LYS A 130 -9.46 27.89 -1.15
C LYS A 130 -8.45 28.39 -2.18
N LEU A 131 -7.96 29.61 -2.03
CA LEU A 131 -6.94 30.18 -2.94
C LEU A 131 -5.58 29.50 -2.78
N LEU A 132 -5.28 28.98 -1.59
CA LEU A 132 -4.04 28.27 -1.32
C LEU A 132 -4.11 26.78 -1.70
N ALA A 133 -5.31 26.25 -1.85
CA ALA A 133 -5.54 24.86 -2.19
C ALA A 133 -5.26 24.60 -3.68
N LYS A 134 -4.50 23.55 -3.96
CA LYS A 134 -4.29 23.06 -5.32
C LYS A 134 -5.47 22.20 -5.75
N LYS A 135 -5.78 22.19 -7.06
CA LYS A 135 -6.88 21.37 -7.60
C LYS A 135 -6.70 19.90 -7.24
N PRO A 136 -7.77 19.22 -6.78
CA PRO A 136 -7.73 17.79 -6.48
C PRO A 136 -7.53 17.00 -7.78
N TRP A 137 -6.89 15.86 -7.69
CA TRP A 137 -6.75 14.90 -8.76
C TRP A 137 -7.29 13.56 -8.30
N PHE A 138 -8.18 12.97 -9.09
CA PHE A 138 -8.89 11.74 -8.75
C PHE A 138 -8.42 10.59 -9.61
N VAL A 139 -8.35 9.39 -9.01
CA VAL A 139 -7.99 8.14 -9.66
C VAL A 139 -8.95 7.03 -9.22
N PRO A 140 -9.32 6.09 -10.09
CA PRO A 140 -10.10 4.91 -9.72
C PRO A 140 -9.32 4.01 -8.76
N GLU A 141 -10.00 3.36 -7.81
CA GLU A 141 -9.39 2.38 -6.89
C GLU A 141 -8.84 1.16 -7.62
N THR A 142 -9.36 0.85 -8.81
CA THR A 142 -8.96 -0.28 -9.67
C THR A 142 -7.70 -0.02 -10.51
N THR A 143 -7.14 1.19 -10.45
CA THR A 143 -5.90 1.54 -11.17
C THR A 143 -4.73 0.74 -10.61
N SER A 144 -3.86 0.17 -11.48
CA SER A 144 -2.65 -0.52 -11.02
C SER A 144 -1.65 0.47 -10.40
N LEU A 145 -0.81 -0.02 -9.50
CA LEU A 145 0.23 0.84 -8.91
C LEU A 145 1.26 1.28 -9.94
N PHE A 146 1.54 0.43 -10.92
CA PHE A 146 2.45 0.77 -12.01
C PHE A 146 1.93 1.97 -12.82
N ASP A 147 0.67 1.91 -13.26
CA ASP A 147 0.04 3.00 -14.00
C ASP A 147 -0.02 4.27 -13.16
N GLN A 148 -0.39 4.15 -11.88
CA GLN A 148 -0.45 5.26 -10.97
C GLN A 148 0.92 5.92 -10.76
N LEU A 149 1.98 5.13 -10.64
CA LEU A 149 3.36 5.61 -10.53
C LEU A 149 3.78 6.39 -11.79
N GLN A 150 3.44 5.88 -12.98
CA GLN A 150 3.71 6.59 -14.25
C GLN A 150 2.95 7.92 -14.32
N GLU A 151 1.68 7.94 -13.91
CA GLU A 151 0.87 9.15 -13.89
C GLU A 151 1.37 10.17 -12.85
N PHE A 152 1.84 9.75 -11.66
CA PHE A 152 2.50 10.63 -10.70
C PHE A 152 3.74 11.28 -11.30
N LYS A 153 4.60 10.49 -11.97
CA LYS A 153 5.81 10.97 -12.62
C LYS A 153 5.49 11.96 -13.75
N LYS A 154 4.57 11.62 -14.65
CA LYS A 154 4.17 12.43 -15.80
C LYS A 154 3.57 13.77 -15.39
N ASN A 155 2.70 13.77 -14.38
CA ASN A 155 1.96 14.96 -13.94
C ASN A 155 2.68 15.72 -12.81
N GLN A 156 3.85 15.25 -12.36
CA GLN A 156 4.60 15.80 -11.22
C GLN A 156 3.71 15.99 -9.98
N LYS A 157 2.85 15.00 -9.72
CA LYS A 157 1.97 14.95 -8.56
C LYS A 157 2.50 13.96 -7.54
N HIS A 158 2.10 14.12 -6.29
CA HIS A 158 2.51 13.24 -5.19
C HIS A 158 1.32 12.73 -4.38
N LEU A 159 0.10 13.14 -4.71
CA LEU A 159 -1.11 12.73 -4.03
C LEU A 159 -2.27 12.71 -5.00
N ALA A 160 -3.07 11.65 -4.95
CA ALA A 160 -4.33 11.51 -5.66
C ALA A 160 -5.45 11.09 -4.69
N PHE A 161 -6.67 11.55 -4.96
CA PHE A 161 -7.88 11.06 -4.29
C PHE A 161 -8.39 9.81 -4.99
N VAL A 162 -8.62 8.77 -4.23
CA VAL A 162 -9.11 7.50 -4.75
C VAL A 162 -10.62 7.48 -4.70
N VAL A 163 -11.24 7.09 -5.81
CA VAL A 163 -12.70 7.02 -5.95
C VAL A 163 -13.16 5.66 -6.45
N ASP A 164 -14.38 5.29 -6.06
CA ASP A 164 -15.08 4.12 -6.60
C ASP A 164 -15.71 4.42 -7.98
N GLU A 165 -16.46 3.47 -8.55
CA GLU A 165 -17.12 3.57 -9.86
C GLU A 165 -18.24 4.64 -9.87
N TYR A 166 -18.71 5.05 -8.71
CA TYR A 166 -19.75 6.07 -8.54
C TYR A 166 -19.18 7.46 -8.27
N GLY A 167 -17.84 7.58 -8.21
CA GLY A 167 -17.14 8.82 -7.88
C GLY A 167 -17.14 9.12 -6.37
N THR A 168 -17.46 8.15 -5.52
CA THR A 168 -17.41 8.31 -4.06
C THR A 168 -15.97 8.28 -3.60
N LEU A 169 -15.59 9.20 -2.71
CA LEU A 169 -14.26 9.22 -2.13
C LEU A 169 -14.01 7.98 -1.25
N MET A 170 -13.04 7.17 -1.61
CA MET A 170 -12.60 6.00 -0.86
C MET A 170 -11.41 6.31 0.04
N GLY A 171 -10.47 7.13 -0.44
CA GLY A 171 -9.26 7.45 0.29
C GLY A 171 -8.32 8.38 -0.48
N ILE A 172 -7.05 8.32 -0.14
CA ILE A 172 -5.95 8.94 -0.89
C ILE A 172 -4.84 7.93 -1.10
N VAL A 173 -4.08 8.12 -2.17
CA VAL A 173 -2.82 7.43 -2.42
C VAL A 173 -1.74 8.46 -2.68
N THR A 174 -0.54 8.23 -2.15
CA THR A 174 0.63 9.08 -2.36
C THR A 174 1.70 8.37 -3.16
N LEU A 175 2.64 9.13 -3.71
CA LEU A 175 3.83 8.58 -4.36
C LEU A 175 4.68 7.81 -3.33
N GLU A 176 4.71 8.33 -2.12
CA GLU A 176 5.40 7.75 -0.98
C GLU A 176 4.87 6.33 -0.67
N ASP A 177 3.54 6.11 -0.68
CA ASP A 177 2.91 4.79 -0.45
C ASP A 177 3.34 3.78 -1.53
N ILE A 178 3.41 4.20 -2.82
CA ILE A 178 3.87 3.31 -3.91
C ILE A 178 5.37 2.97 -3.77
N ILE A 179 6.19 3.95 -3.36
CA ILE A 179 7.62 3.71 -3.13
C ILE A 179 7.80 2.75 -1.95
N GLU A 180 7.02 2.88 -0.90
CA GLU A 180 7.02 1.99 0.26
C GLU A 180 6.67 0.55 -0.16
N GLU A 181 5.70 0.36 -1.06
CA GLU A 181 5.36 -0.97 -1.61
C GLU A 181 6.54 -1.61 -2.38
N ILE A 182 7.37 -0.80 -3.04
CA ILE A 182 8.55 -1.29 -3.78
C ILE A 182 9.71 -1.61 -2.84
N VAL A 183 10.05 -0.65 -1.96
CA VAL A 183 11.29 -0.70 -1.15
C VAL A 183 11.08 -1.50 0.13
N GLY A 184 9.81 -1.64 0.57
CA GLY A 184 9.45 -2.05 1.91
C GLY A 184 9.68 -0.92 2.91
N ASP A 185 9.32 -1.12 4.16
CA ASP A 185 9.67 -0.18 5.22
C ASP A 185 11.17 0.09 5.19
N ILE A 186 11.55 1.35 5.02
CA ILE A 186 12.95 1.76 5.19
C ILE A 186 13.24 1.64 6.69
N GLU A 187 13.68 0.44 7.09
CA GLU A 187 14.14 0.25 8.47
C GLU A 187 15.29 1.22 8.73
N ASP A 188 15.01 2.25 9.49
CA ASP A 188 16.05 3.01 10.19
C ASP A 188 16.72 2.03 11.18
N GLU A 189 18.02 2.08 11.38
CA GLU A 189 18.77 1.18 12.29
C GLU A 189 18.23 1.21 13.74
N HIS A 190 17.22 2.04 13.98
CA HIS A 190 16.47 2.19 15.23
C HIS A 190 15.00 1.79 15.15
N ASP A 191 14.48 1.37 13.97
CA ASP A 191 13.07 1.02 13.86
C ASP A 191 12.82 -0.40 14.34
N THR A 192 12.02 -0.43 15.37
CA THR A 192 11.36 -1.61 15.90
C THR A 192 10.47 -2.23 14.84
N LYS A 193 10.67 -3.55 14.59
CA LYS A 193 9.78 -4.54 13.94
C LYS A 193 8.36 -4.04 13.67
N ILE A 194 7.80 -4.33 12.49
CA ILE A 194 6.45 -3.94 12.05
C ILE A 194 5.52 -3.81 13.27
N GLN A 195 5.00 -2.60 13.50
CA GLN A 195 4.13 -2.35 14.63
C GLN A 195 2.90 -3.27 14.51
N GLY A 196 2.89 -4.32 15.31
CA GLY A 196 1.77 -5.26 15.33
C GLY A 196 2.18 -6.73 15.20
N ILE A 197 3.43 -7.06 14.87
CA ILE A 197 3.98 -8.41 14.92
C ILE A 197 4.87 -8.56 16.17
N LYS A 198 4.55 -9.52 17.04
CA LYS A 198 5.36 -9.83 18.23
C LYS A 198 5.64 -11.31 18.29
N LYS A 199 6.87 -11.74 17.96
CA LYS A 199 7.32 -13.11 18.15
C LYS A 199 7.48 -13.44 19.64
N ARG A 200 6.99 -14.57 20.08
CA ARG A 200 7.09 -15.07 21.45
C ARG A 200 8.14 -16.17 21.56
N LYS A 201 8.62 -16.39 22.78
CA LYS A 201 9.63 -17.44 23.08
C LYS A 201 9.12 -18.86 22.82
N ASP A 202 7.80 -19.07 22.83
CA ASP A 202 7.12 -20.33 22.55
C ASP A 202 6.94 -20.61 21.04
N GLY A 203 7.52 -19.79 20.17
CA GLY A 203 7.40 -19.91 18.72
C GLY A 203 6.09 -19.37 18.14
N SER A 204 5.19 -18.83 18.97
CA SER A 204 3.97 -18.18 18.53
C SER A 204 4.21 -16.72 18.12
N PHE A 205 3.30 -16.20 17.32
CA PHE A 205 3.31 -14.81 16.83
C PHE A 205 2.00 -14.13 17.25
N TYR A 206 2.10 -12.91 17.78
CA TYR A 206 0.95 -12.09 18.08
C TYR A 206 0.87 -11.01 16.99
N LEU A 207 -0.23 -11.02 16.22
CA LEU A 207 -0.44 -10.15 15.08
C LEU A 207 -1.67 -9.28 15.29
N ASN A 208 -1.58 -8.00 14.90
CA ASN A 208 -2.75 -7.16 14.79
C ASN A 208 -3.61 -7.64 13.60
N GLY A 209 -4.93 -7.67 13.78
CA GLY A 209 -5.84 -8.17 12.76
C GLY A 209 -5.91 -7.30 11.49
N ASN A 210 -5.48 -6.04 11.56
CA ASN A 210 -5.44 -5.11 10.43
C ASN A 210 -4.16 -5.22 9.59
N LEU A 211 -3.18 -6.02 10.01
CA LEU A 211 -1.99 -6.28 9.20
C LEU A 211 -2.37 -6.93 7.88
N THR A 212 -1.73 -6.50 6.80
CA THR A 212 -1.95 -7.12 5.50
C THR A 212 -1.33 -8.52 5.47
N ILE A 213 -1.97 -9.44 4.77
CA ILE A 213 -1.45 -10.81 4.59
C ILE A 213 -0.09 -10.76 3.88
N ARG A 214 0.04 -9.84 2.91
CA ARG A 214 1.28 -9.62 2.17
C ARG A 214 2.43 -9.22 3.10
N ASP A 215 2.22 -8.27 4.01
CA ASP A 215 3.24 -7.85 4.97
C ASP A 215 3.61 -8.97 5.93
N VAL A 216 2.63 -9.74 6.40
CA VAL A 216 2.86 -10.90 7.26
C VAL A 216 3.66 -11.97 6.51
N ASN A 217 3.30 -12.28 5.26
CA ASN A 217 4.02 -13.24 4.43
C ASN A 217 5.47 -12.79 4.19
N ARG A 218 5.68 -11.52 3.88
CA ARG A 218 7.01 -10.94 3.67
C ARG A 218 7.87 -10.98 4.93
N GLU A 219 7.32 -10.56 6.08
CA GLU A 219 8.07 -10.44 7.34
C GLU A 219 8.39 -11.79 7.97
N LEU A 220 7.49 -12.76 7.85
CA LEU A 220 7.59 -14.05 8.52
C LEU A 220 7.96 -15.21 7.58
N ASP A 221 8.16 -14.91 6.28
CA ASP A 221 8.39 -15.89 5.20
C ASP A 221 7.29 -16.96 5.18
N TRP A 222 6.01 -16.51 5.34
CA TRP A 222 4.83 -17.36 5.29
C TRP A 222 4.18 -17.29 3.90
N LYS A 223 3.25 -18.22 3.63
CA LYS A 223 2.46 -18.31 2.40
C LYS A 223 0.97 -18.38 2.70
N LEU A 224 0.46 -17.42 3.45
CA LEU A 224 -0.98 -17.26 3.64
C LEU A 224 -1.61 -16.75 2.33
N PRO A 225 -2.78 -17.28 1.92
CA PRO A 225 -3.46 -16.81 0.70
C PRO A 225 -3.97 -15.39 0.88
N ASP A 226 -3.72 -14.52 -0.09
CA ASP A 226 -4.14 -13.11 -0.13
C ASP A 226 -5.17 -12.82 -1.24
N GLU A 227 -5.57 -13.84 -2.01
CA GLU A 227 -6.53 -13.73 -3.13
C GLU A 227 -7.92 -13.30 -2.68
N ASN A 228 -8.38 -13.75 -1.50
CA ASN A 228 -9.75 -13.55 -1.02
C ASN A 228 -9.84 -12.58 0.17
N ALA A 229 -8.72 -12.15 0.72
CA ALA A 229 -8.67 -11.23 1.85
C ALA A 229 -7.32 -10.51 1.90
N SER A 230 -7.33 -9.20 2.09
CA SER A 230 -6.11 -8.39 2.15
C SER A 230 -5.50 -8.35 3.56
N THR A 231 -6.23 -8.68 4.63
CA THR A 231 -5.78 -8.58 6.03
C THR A 231 -5.92 -9.90 6.79
N VAL A 232 -5.16 -10.04 7.87
CA VAL A 232 -5.26 -11.20 8.77
C VAL A 232 -6.69 -11.40 9.30
N ALA A 233 -7.35 -10.31 9.75
CA ALA A 233 -8.75 -10.37 10.18
C ALA A 233 -9.67 -10.77 9.04
N GLY A 234 -9.45 -10.22 7.84
CA GLY A 234 -10.21 -10.54 6.63
C GLY A 234 -10.10 -12.02 6.26
N LEU A 235 -8.88 -12.59 6.32
CA LEU A 235 -8.66 -14.01 6.07
C LEU A 235 -9.43 -14.90 7.06
N ILE A 236 -9.38 -14.54 8.33
CA ILE A 236 -10.10 -15.29 9.37
C ILE A 236 -11.61 -15.22 9.10
N PHE A 237 -12.16 -14.03 8.82
CA PHE A 237 -13.58 -13.87 8.49
C PHE A 237 -13.99 -14.64 7.23
N TYR A 238 -13.13 -14.64 6.20
CA TYR A 238 -13.38 -15.38 4.97
C TYR A 238 -13.51 -16.89 5.20
N GLU A 239 -12.63 -17.46 6.04
CA GLU A 239 -12.61 -18.89 6.32
C GLU A 239 -13.77 -19.33 7.24
N ILE A 240 -14.01 -18.57 8.32
CA ILE A 240 -14.99 -18.99 9.32
C ILE A 240 -16.42 -18.51 9.03
N LYS A 241 -16.57 -17.49 8.15
CA LYS A 241 -17.85 -16.88 7.72
C LYS A 241 -18.73 -16.39 8.88
N THR A 242 -18.15 -16.22 10.05
CA THR A 242 -18.81 -15.75 11.27
C THR A 242 -17.86 -14.78 12.00
N ILE A 243 -18.42 -13.98 12.91
CA ILE A 243 -17.61 -13.10 13.77
C ILE A 243 -17.09 -13.96 14.93
N PRO A 244 -15.75 -14.13 15.05
CA PRO A 244 -15.20 -14.96 16.12
C PRO A 244 -15.21 -14.24 17.46
N GLU A 245 -15.33 -15.00 18.53
CA GLU A 245 -15.21 -14.51 19.90
C GLU A 245 -13.76 -14.70 20.43
N PRO A 246 -13.31 -13.85 21.36
CA PRO A 246 -12.04 -14.07 22.05
C PRO A 246 -11.96 -15.46 22.69
N GLY A 247 -10.81 -16.13 22.53
CA GLY A 247 -10.55 -17.49 23.00
C GLY A 247 -10.88 -18.60 21.98
N GLN A 248 -11.57 -18.30 20.89
CA GLN A 248 -11.80 -19.29 19.84
C GLN A 248 -10.51 -19.57 19.06
N ILE A 249 -10.39 -20.83 18.63
CA ILE A 249 -9.20 -21.36 17.95
C ILE A 249 -9.64 -22.01 16.65
N PHE A 250 -8.94 -21.66 15.58
CA PHE A 250 -9.16 -22.18 14.23
C PHE A 250 -7.84 -22.69 13.65
N SER A 251 -7.89 -23.64 12.71
CA SER A 251 -6.71 -24.16 12.04
C SER A 251 -6.96 -24.26 10.54
N PHE A 252 -6.20 -23.49 9.74
CA PHE A 252 -6.22 -23.52 8.30
C PHE A 252 -4.86 -23.07 7.74
N TYR A 253 -4.57 -23.42 6.49
CA TYR A 253 -3.33 -23.09 5.76
C TYR A 253 -2.02 -23.46 6.49
N GLY A 254 -2.02 -24.50 7.32
CA GLY A 254 -0.84 -24.90 8.10
C GLY A 254 -0.57 -24.05 9.33
N PHE A 255 -1.52 -23.22 9.75
CA PHE A 255 -1.42 -22.37 10.94
C PHE A 255 -2.60 -22.57 11.87
N ARG A 256 -2.35 -22.38 13.17
CA ARG A 256 -3.37 -22.31 14.22
C ARG A 256 -3.55 -20.86 14.64
N PHE A 257 -4.77 -20.38 14.54
CA PHE A 257 -5.18 -19.02 14.87
C PHE A 257 -6.00 -19.04 16.16
N GLU A 258 -5.58 -18.29 17.17
CA GLU A 258 -6.28 -18.08 18.42
C GLU A 258 -6.67 -16.62 18.53
N ILE A 259 -7.96 -16.32 18.65
CA ILE A 259 -8.46 -14.95 18.76
C ILE A 259 -8.22 -14.45 20.18
N LEU A 260 -7.32 -13.48 20.33
CA LEU A 260 -7.01 -12.92 21.64
C LEU A 260 -7.89 -11.72 21.98
N LYS A 261 -8.24 -10.92 20.98
CA LYS A 261 -9.07 -9.73 21.17
C LYS A 261 -9.89 -9.43 19.93
N ALA A 262 -11.20 -9.37 20.11
CA ALA A 262 -12.15 -9.01 19.08
C ALA A 262 -13.23 -8.09 19.64
N LYS A 263 -13.80 -7.23 18.78
CA LYS A 263 -14.99 -6.41 19.01
C LYS A 263 -16.03 -6.78 17.97
N LYS A 264 -17.28 -6.27 18.13
CA LYS A 264 -18.46 -6.66 17.32
C LYS A 264 -18.22 -6.91 15.82
N ASN A 265 -17.29 -6.19 15.16
CA ASN A 265 -17.02 -6.33 13.72
C ASN A 265 -15.53 -6.24 13.40
N HIS A 266 -14.64 -6.46 14.39
CA HIS A 266 -13.22 -6.26 14.20
C HIS A 266 -12.41 -7.20 15.10
N ILE A 267 -11.39 -7.83 14.51
CA ILE A 267 -10.39 -8.61 15.26
C ILE A 267 -9.20 -7.69 15.48
N ASP A 268 -8.93 -7.37 16.75
CA ASP A 268 -7.82 -6.48 17.12
C ASP A 268 -6.50 -7.25 17.21
N LEU A 269 -6.51 -8.48 17.77
CA LEU A 269 -5.30 -9.24 18.06
C LEU A 269 -5.52 -10.73 17.91
N VAL A 270 -4.59 -11.39 17.21
CA VAL A 270 -4.60 -12.82 16.94
C VAL A 270 -3.26 -13.41 17.35
N LYS A 271 -3.27 -14.59 17.98
CA LYS A 271 -2.08 -15.42 18.17
C LYS A 271 -2.06 -16.48 17.06
N ILE A 272 -0.96 -16.52 16.33
CA ILE A 272 -0.76 -17.47 15.25
C ILE A 272 0.41 -18.40 15.60
N ILE A 273 0.22 -19.68 15.39
CA ILE A 273 1.21 -20.71 15.64
C ILE A 273 1.36 -21.53 14.35
N PRO A 274 2.54 -21.56 13.71
CA PRO A 274 2.79 -22.48 12.61
C PRO A 274 2.61 -23.92 13.09
N ILE A 275 1.82 -24.70 12.36
CA ILE A 275 1.67 -26.14 12.62
C ILE A 275 2.76 -26.79 11.78
N ASN A 276 3.85 -27.22 12.41
CA ASN A 276 4.92 -27.94 11.72
C ASN A 276 4.29 -29.14 10.98
N VAL A 277 4.45 -29.14 9.66
CA VAL A 277 4.30 -30.32 8.83
C VAL A 277 5.60 -31.10 8.87
#